data_68ec6e42a3c1b021ed5c70b2a21074af
#
_entry.id   68ec6e42a3c1b021ed5c70b2a21074af
#
_cell.length_a   1.000
_cell.length_b   1.000
_cell.length_c   1.000
_cell.angle_alpha   90.00
_cell.angle_beta   90.00
_cell.angle_gamma   90.00
#
_symmetry.space_group_name_H-M   'P 1'
#
loop_
_entity.id
_entity.type
_entity.pdbx_description
1 polymer ?
#
loop_
_entity_poly.entity_id
_entity_poly.type
_entity_poly.pdbx_seq_one_letter_code
_entity_poly.pdbx_strand_id
1 'polypeptide(L)'
;GGIINEVDLSKVLKEKKISGAALDVFESEPLDNDSPLLSAPNVILTPHLGASTKEAKEGVSISICNQVKNFLINEELDNAINIPFKNFAHLKELAPFLKLSELLGGIHSQISDSPIKKVAINCFGSIGDTKPIGLSFLRSLLQSRVPERVNYINADAVAKELGMEVSINFSTMDSNYSNLISARVSSDEEILIEGSVFDDNLPRLVNIFGYKME
;
A
#
# COMPACT_ATOMS: atom_id res chain seq x y z
N GLY A 1 18.94 3.82 4.01
CA GLY A 1 19.18 4.48 5.30
C GLY A 1 18.03 4.31 6.28
N GLY A 2 18.22 4.80 7.53
CA GLY A 2 17.14 4.83 8.52
C GLY A 2 16.79 3.53 9.25
N ILE A 3 17.50 2.45 8.99
CA ILE A 3 17.32 1.18 9.72
C ILE A 3 18.15 1.17 11.01
N ILE A 4 19.29 1.84 11.01
CA ILE A 4 20.20 1.95 12.14
C ILE A 4 20.28 3.42 12.53
N ASN A 5 20.10 3.72 13.84
CA ASN A 5 20.35 5.06 14.36
C ASN A 5 21.87 5.29 14.44
N GLU A 6 22.37 6.28 13.71
CA GLU A 6 23.82 6.53 13.55
C GLU A 6 24.47 7.06 14.83
N VAL A 7 23.74 7.85 15.63
CA VAL A 7 24.21 8.37 16.90
C VAL A 7 24.41 7.24 17.92
N ASP A 8 23.42 6.36 18.04
CA ASP A 8 23.48 5.22 18.94
C ASP A 8 24.57 4.21 18.50
N LEU A 9 24.71 3.98 17.18
CA LEU A 9 25.78 3.15 16.64
C LEU A 9 27.15 3.71 17.01
N SER A 10 27.38 5.00 16.81
CA SER A 10 28.65 5.65 17.18
C SER A 10 28.95 5.50 18.67
N LYS A 11 27.93 5.60 19.54
CA LYS A 11 28.06 5.43 20.98
C LYS A 11 28.48 4.02 21.37
N VAL A 12 27.81 2.99 20.86
CA VAL A 12 28.11 1.59 21.18
C VAL A 12 29.49 1.15 20.65
N LEU A 13 29.96 1.74 19.53
CA LEU A 13 31.31 1.55 19.01
C LEU A 13 32.36 2.16 19.95
N LYS A 14 32.15 3.40 20.41
CA LYS A 14 33.05 4.09 21.38
C LYS A 14 33.09 3.36 22.72
N GLU A 15 31.98 2.80 23.16
CA GLU A 15 31.88 1.99 24.39
C GLU A 15 32.40 0.56 24.19
N LYS A 16 32.89 0.18 23.00
CA LYS A 16 33.39 -1.16 22.63
C LYS A 16 32.39 -2.29 22.91
N LYS A 17 31.09 -1.97 22.85
CA LYS A 17 30.02 -2.98 22.98
C LYS A 17 29.88 -3.86 21.74
N ILE A 18 30.36 -3.38 20.60
CA ILE A 18 30.51 -4.11 19.35
C ILE A 18 31.90 -3.90 18.80
N SER A 19 32.41 -4.87 18.05
CA SER A 19 33.79 -4.89 17.56
C SER A 19 34.06 -3.91 16.42
N GLY A 20 33.03 -3.61 15.59
CA GLY A 20 33.12 -2.73 14.45
C GLY A 20 31.83 -2.71 13.67
N ALA A 21 31.74 -1.82 12.67
CA ALA A 21 30.61 -1.71 11.76
C ALA A 21 31.09 -1.35 10.35
N ALA A 22 30.32 -1.75 9.33
CA ALA A 22 30.47 -1.29 7.95
C ALA A 22 29.11 -0.82 7.43
N LEU A 23 29.06 0.41 6.92
CA LEU A 23 27.85 1.02 6.40
C LEU A 23 28.10 1.54 4.98
N ASP A 24 27.16 1.23 4.10
CA ASP A 24 27.14 1.71 2.72
C ASP A 24 25.97 2.69 2.46
N VAL A 25 25.05 2.81 3.45
CA VAL A 25 23.86 3.67 3.38
C VAL A 25 23.68 4.43 4.70
N PHE A 26 23.15 5.65 4.64
CA PHE A 26 23.07 6.59 5.74
C PHE A 26 21.66 7.18 5.86
N GLU A 27 21.34 7.81 7.00
CA GLU A 27 20.08 8.53 7.20
C GLU A 27 19.99 9.74 6.25
N SER A 28 21.10 10.45 6.02
CA SER A 28 21.25 11.49 5.01
C SER A 28 22.38 11.12 4.04
N GLU A 29 22.12 11.18 2.75
CA GLU A 29 23.11 10.91 1.70
C GLU A 29 23.26 12.11 0.76
N PRO A 30 24.48 12.62 0.51
CA PRO A 30 25.78 12.16 1.06
C PRO A 30 25.87 12.35 2.59
N LEU A 31 26.71 11.47 3.25
CA LEU A 31 26.93 11.55 4.69
C LEU A 31 27.41 12.93 5.11
N ASP A 32 26.78 13.52 6.11
CA ASP A 32 27.12 14.84 6.62
C ASP A 32 28.53 14.87 7.23
N ASN A 33 29.25 15.98 7.03
CA ASN A 33 30.63 16.15 7.50
C ASN A 33 30.77 16.16 9.03
N ASP A 34 29.69 16.37 9.76
CA ASP A 34 29.59 16.37 11.21
C ASP A 34 28.99 15.06 11.77
N SER A 35 28.76 14.07 10.91
CA SER A 35 28.25 12.77 11.34
C SER A 35 29.11 12.14 12.42
N PRO A 36 28.51 11.69 13.55
CA PRO A 36 29.23 11.03 14.65
C PRO A 36 29.94 9.74 14.22
N LEU A 37 29.56 9.14 13.09
CA LEU A 37 30.18 7.96 12.53
C LEU A 37 31.61 8.23 12.06
N LEU A 38 31.92 9.43 11.55
CA LEU A 38 33.27 9.80 11.08
C LEU A 38 34.32 9.76 12.19
N SER A 39 33.90 9.93 13.45
CA SER A 39 34.77 9.88 14.64
C SER A 39 34.68 8.56 15.41
N ALA A 40 33.87 7.62 14.94
CA ALA A 40 33.68 6.32 15.60
C ALA A 40 34.87 5.38 15.30
N PRO A 41 35.32 4.56 16.29
CA PRO A 41 36.38 3.58 16.05
C PRO A 41 35.84 2.39 15.26
N ASN A 42 36.72 1.72 14.49
CA ASN A 42 36.46 0.47 13.78
C ASN A 42 35.23 0.53 12.88
N VAL A 43 35.06 1.64 12.15
CA VAL A 43 33.97 1.81 11.21
C VAL A 43 34.50 1.90 9.77
N ILE A 44 33.85 1.24 8.85
CA ILE A 44 34.06 1.38 7.39
C ILE A 44 32.81 2.03 6.82
N LEU A 45 32.99 3.14 6.12
CA LEU A 45 31.92 3.90 5.47
C LEU A 45 32.19 3.95 3.97
N THR A 46 31.21 3.59 3.17
CA THR A 46 31.28 3.65 1.70
C THR A 46 30.13 4.46 1.13
N PRO A 47 30.31 5.17 0.01
CA PRO A 47 29.31 6.09 -0.53
C PRO A 47 28.29 5.35 -1.40
N HIS A 48 27.47 4.46 -0.83
CA HIS A 48 26.38 3.73 -1.46
C HIS A 48 26.85 2.96 -2.71
N LEU A 49 27.83 2.07 -2.53
CA LEU A 49 28.46 1.30 -3.61
C LEU A 49 27.82 -0.06 -3.89
N GLY A 50 26.78 -0.46 -3.13
CA GLY A 50 26.18 -1.79 -3.18
C GLY A 50 25.79 -2.29 -4.57
N ALA A 51 25.36 -1.41 -5.47
CA ALA A 51 25.02 -1.73 -6.86
C ALA A 51 26.07 -1.20 -7.87
N SER A 52 27.25 -0.77 -7.44
CA SER A 52 28.23 -0.07 -8.28
C SER A 52 29.29 -0.98 -8.90
N THR A 53 29.40 -2.23 -8.44
CA THR A 53 30.33 -3.19 -9.07
C THR A 53 29.81 -3.65 -10.42
N LYS A 54 30.70 -4.12 -11.29
CA LYS A 54 30.33 -4.64 -12.63
C LYS A 54 29.38 -5.83 -12.51
N GLU A 55 29.68 -6.75 -11.63
CA GLU A 55 28.89 -7.97 -11.36
C GLU A 55 27.50 -7.62 -10.82
N ALA A 56 27.40 -6.63 -9.91
CA ALA A 56 26.12 -6.21 -9.37
C ALA A 56 25.26 -5.56 -10.46
N LYS A 57 25.84 -4.69 -11.31
CA LYS A 57 25.13 -4.05 -12.45
C LYS A 57 24.64 -5.07 -13.46
N GLU A 58 25.47 -6.04 -13.84
CA GLU A 58 25.09 -7.11 -14.76
C GLU A 58 23.99 -7.99 -14.13
N GLY A 59 24.13 -8.37 -12.87
CA GLY A 59 23.15 -9.19 -12.15
C GLY A 59 21.78 -8.51 -12.05
N VAL A 60 21.75 -7.23 -11.67
CA VAL A 60 20.50 -6.44 -11.59
C VAL A 60 19.87 -6.31 -12.98
N SER A 61 20.66 -6.04 -14.02
CA SER A 61 20.16 -5.88 -15.38
C SER A 61 19.53 -7.18 -15.92
N ILE A 62 20.18 -8.31 -15.72
CA ILE A 62 19.65 -9.62 -16.10
C ILE A 62 18.37 -9.94 -15.32
N SER A 63 18.38 -9.69 -14.00
CA SER A 63 17.23 -9.94 -13.14
C SER A 63 16.00 -9.15 -13.59
N ILE A 64 16.14 -7.84 -13.81
CA ILE A 64 15.00 -7.02 -14.24
C ILE A 64 14.51 -7.39 -15.64
N CYS A 65 15.39 -7.73 -16.57
CA CYS A 65 15.00 -8.20 -17.89
C CYS A 65 14.17 -9.50 -17.81
N ASN A 66 14.56 -10.43 -16.95
CA ASN A 66 13.80 -11.67 -16.74
C ASN A 66 12.44 -11.38 -16.09
N GLN A 67 12.36 -10.49 -15.08
CA GLN A 67 11.09 -10.10 -14.47
C GLN A 67 10.13 -9.45 -15.49
N VAL A 68 10.63 -8.50 -16.31
CA VAL A 68 9.84 -7.89 -17.38
C VAL A 68 9.38 -8.92 -18.41
N LYS A 69 10.26 -9.83 -18.81
CA LYS A 69 9.92 -10.94 -19.73
C LYS A 69 8.83 -11.82 -19.14
N ASN A 70 8.97 -12.26 -17.89
CA ASN A 70 7.98 -13.10 -17.20
C ASN A 70 6.63 -12.40 -17.12
N PHE A 71 6.63 -11.10 -16.81
CA PHE A 71 5.41 -10.31 -16.81
C PHE A 71 4.73 -10.26 -18.17
N LEU A 72 5.48 -9.97 -19.25
CA LEU A 72 4.91 -9.77 -20.57
C LEU A 72 4.49 -11.08 -21.29
N ILE A 73 5.20 -12.19 -21.02
CA ILE A 73 4.99 -13.46 -21.72
C ILE A 73 4.15 -14.42 -20.89
N ASN A 74 4.44 -14.53 -19.59
CA ASN A 74 3.87 -15.54 -18.71
C ASN A 74 2.79 -14.97 -17.79
N GLU A 75 2.56 -13.65 -17.78
CA GLU A 75 1.68 -12.96 -16.84
C GLU A 75 2.10 -13.24 -15.37
N GLU A 76 3.39 -13.41 -15.10
CA GLU A 76 3.93 -13.62 -13.76
C GLU A 76 4.44 -12.30 -13.17
N LEU A 77 4.10 -12.06 -11.90
CA LEU A 77 4.49 -10.86 -11.16
C LEU A 77 5.57 -11.21 -10.13
N ASP A 78 6.83 -11.02 -10.53
CA ASP A 78 7.97 -11.23 -9.66
C ASP A 78 8.42 -9.91 -9.03
N ASN A 79 8.45 -9.87 -7.68
CA ASN A 79 8.96 -8.75 -6.90
C ASN A 79 8.34 -7.37 -7.22
N ALA A 80 7.07 -7.35 -7.66
CA ALA A 80 6.37 -6.10 -7.91
C ALA A 80 6.04 -5.41 -6.57
N ILE A 81 6.56 -4.18 -6.38
CA ILE A 81 6.38 -3.39 -5.15
C ILE A 81 5.21 -2.41 -5.20
N ASN A 82 4.70 -2.11 -6.38
CA ASN A 82 3.68 -1.09 -6.62
C ASN A 82 2.26 -1.63 -6.85
N ILE A 83 2.03 -2.91 -6.54
CA ILE A 83 0.74 -3.56 -6.62
C ILE A 83 0.51 -4.46 -5.40
N PRO A 84 -0.70 -4.51 -4.87
CA PRO A 84 -1.04 -5.32 -3.69
C PRO A 84 -1.45 -6.76 -4.04
N PHE A 85 -1.06 -7.28 -5.22
CA PHE A 85 -1.46 -8.59 -5.71
C PHE A 85 -0.28 -9.56 -5.72
N LYS A 86 -0.55 -10.83 -5.44
CA LYS A 86 0.48 -11.87 -5.42
C LYS A 86 0.89 -12.34 -6.82
N ASN A 87 -0.07 -12.39 -7.74
CA ASN A 87 0.11 -12.81 -9.13
C ASN A 87 -1.09 -12.38 -9.99
N PHE A 88 -1.03 -12.60 -11.30
CA PHE A 88 -2.10 -12.27 -12.25
C PHE A 88 -3.40 -13.05 -12.04
N ALA A 89 -3.32 -14.32 -11.66
CA ALA A 89 -4.51 -15.12 -11.36
C ALA A 89 -5.30 -14.48 -10.21
N HIS A 90 -4.60 -14.09 -9.14
CA HIS A 90 -5.19 -13.37 -8.01
C HIS A 90 -5.77 -12.00 -8.42
N LEU A 91 -5.10 -11.27 -9.32
CA LEU A 91 -5.64 -10.03 -9.89
C LEU A 91 -6.93 -10.27 -10.68
N LYS A 92 -6.97 -11.30 -11.55
CA LYS A 92 -8.17 -11.65 -12.33
C LYS A 92 -9.35 -12.02 -11.42
N GLU A 93 -9.09 -12.78 -10.38
CA GLU A 93 -10.11 -13.15 -9.37
C GLU A 93 -10.66 -11.93 -8.64
N LEU A 94 -9.80 -11.01 -8.23
CA LEU A 94 -10.18 -9.81 -7.49
C LEU A 94 -10.72 -8.67 -8.39
N ALA A 95 -10.47 -8.69 -9.69
CA ALA A 95 -10.76 -7.58 -10.59
C ALA A 95 -12.21 -7.04 -10.49
N PRO A 96 -13.28 -7.85 -10.43
CA PRO A 96 -14.64 -7.35 -10.26
C PRO A 96 -14.84 -6.64 -8.93
N PHE A 97 -14.25 -7.16 -7.84
CA PHE A 97 -14.33 -6.57 -6.51
C PHE A 97 -13.53 -5.28 -6.39
N LEU A 98 -12.37 -5.20 -7.04
CA LEU A 98 -11.58 -3.97 -7.13
C LEU A 98 -12.35 -2.89 -7.86
N LYS A 99 -13.02 -3.25 -8.97
CA LYS A 99 -13.85 -2.32 -9.73
C LYS A 99 -15.03 -1.82 -8.91
N LEU A 100 -15.72 -2.73 -8.20
CA LEU A 100 -16.80 -2.35 -7.27
C LEU A 100 -16.29 -1.38 -6.20
N SER A 101 -15.18 -1.72 -5.56
CA SER A 101 -14.60 -0.91 -4.49
C SER A 101 -14.17 0.49 -4.99
N GLU A 102 -13.58 0.56 -6.18
CA GLU A 102 -13.26 1.82 -6.86
C GLU A 102 -14.51 2.69 -7.09
N LEU A 103 -15.60 2.08 -7.57
CA LEU A 103 -16.87 2.78 -7.77
C LEU A 103 -17.45 3.30 -6.46
N LEU A 104 -17.46 2.47 -5.41
CA LEU A 104 -17.93 2.88 -4.07
C LEU A 104 -17.12 4.06 -3.53
N GLY A 105 -15.79 4.03 -3.64
CA GLY A 105 -14.92 5.13 -3.24
C GLY A 105 -15.18 6.41 -4.04
N GLY A 106 -15.36 6.28 -5.36
CA GLY A 106 -15.68 7.41 -6.24
C GLY A 106 -17.03 8.05 -5.95
N ILE A 107 -18.04 7.25 -5.59
CA ILE A 107 -19.35 7.77 -5.18
C ILE A 107 -19.23 8.54 -3.86
N HIS A 108 -18.58 7.95 -2.85
CA HIS A 108 -18.34 8.63 -1.57
C HIS A 108 -17.56 9.95 -1.74
N SER A 109 -16.61 10.00 -2.67
CA SER A 109 -15.83 11.22 -2.92
C SER A 109 -16.66 12.38 -3.49
N GLN A 110 -17.79 12.08 -4.14
CA GLN A 110 -18.66 13.06 -4.79
C GLN A 110 -19.86 13.50 -3.92
N ILE A 111 -20.19 12.73 -2.88
CA ILE A 111 -21.36 13.02 -2.03
C ILE A 111 -21.07 14.14 -1.03
N SER A 112 -19.86 14.23 -0.51
CA SER A 112 -19.50 15.21 0.51
C SER A 112 -18.07 15.69 0.34
N ASP A 113 -17.86 17.00 0.42
CA ASP A 113 -16.55 17.65 0.46
C ASP A 113 -16.02 17.82 1.90
N SER A 114 -16.83 17.48 2.92
CA SER A 114 -16.44 17.57 4.33
C SER A 114 -15.21 16.70 4.65
N PRO A 115 -14.35 17.11 5.61
CA PRO A 115 -13.21 16.31 6.05
C PRO A 115 -13.66 14.95 6.59
N ILE A 116 -13.09 13.88 6.04
CA ILE A 116 -13.39 12.51 6.45
C ILE A 116 -12.62 12.19 7.73
N LYS A 117 -13.32 11.65 8.74
CA LYS A 117 -12.75 11.24 10.02
C LYS A 117 -12.50 9.73 10.06
N LYS A 118 -13.43 8.95 9.49
CA LYS A 118 -13.37 7.49 9.57
C LYS A 118 -13.86 6.84 8.28
N VAL A 119 -13.16 5.76 7.89
CA VAL A 119 -13.51 4.89 6.77
C VAL A 119 -13.54 3.45 7.28
N ALA A 120 -14.69 2.78 7.16
CA ALA A 120 -14.82 1.36 7.50
C ALA A 120 -15.29 0.58 6.27
N ILE A 121 -14.47 -0.35 5.82
CA ILE A 121 -14.76 -1.22 4.67
C ILE A 121 -14.90 -2.64 5.22
N ASN A 122 -16.08 -3.22 5.08
CA ASN A 122 -16.35 -4.59 5.49
C ASN A 122 -16.64 -5.42 4.25
N CYS A 123 -15.91 -6.51 4.09
CA CYS A 123 -16.08 -7.48 3.01
C CYS A 123 -16.72 -8.74 3.57
N PHE A 124 -17.72 -9.28 2.86
CA PHE A 124 -18.46 -10.46 3.27
C PHE A 124 -18.48 -11.51 2.16
N GLY A 125 -18.59 -12.77 2.54
CA GLY A 125 -18.77 -13.89 1.61
C GLY A 125 -17.48 -14.37 0.95
N SER A 126 -17.49 -14.58 -0.36
CA SER A 126 -16.40 -15.22 -1.11
C SER A 126 -15.18 -14.34 -1.42
N ILE A 127 -15.00 -13.23 -0.72
CA ILE A 127 -13.90 -12.29 -0.96
C ILE A 127 -12.65 -12.75 -0.19
N GLY A 128 -11.62 -13.23 -0.91
CA GLY A 128 -10.45 -13.87 -0.27
C GLY A 128 -9.40 -12.91 0.31
N ASP A 129 -9.20 -11.73 -0.30
CA ASP A 129 -8.19 -10.76 0.15
C ASP A 129 -8.78 -9.35 0.17
N THR A 130 -8.94 -8.82 1.37
CA THR A 130 -9.62 -7.53 1.60
C THR A 130 -8.69 -6.32 1.46
N LYS A 131 -7.39 -6.49 1.64
CA LYS A 131 -6.43 -5.37 1.61
C LYS A 131 -6.39 -4.66 0.25
N PRO A 132 -6.27 -5.36 -0.91
CA PRO A 132 -6.34 -4.72 -2.22
C PRO A 132 -7.66 -3.97 -2.45
N ILE A 133 -8.77 -4.53 -1.94
CA ILE A 133 -10.10 -3.94 -2.06
C ILE A 133 -10.16 -2.61 -1.29
N GLY A 134 -9.70 -2.60 -0.05
CA GLY A 134 -9.63 -1.37 0.74
C GLY A 134 -8.74 -0.30 0.13
N LEU A 135 -7.59 -0.69 -0.42
CA LEU A 135 -6.69 0.23 -1.11
C LEU A 135 -7.30 0.78 -2.41
N SER A 136 -8.09 -0.03 -3.15
CA SER A 136 -8.82 0.42 -4.32
C SER A 136 -9.86 1.49 -3.97
N PHE A 137 -10.60 1.26 -2.87
CA PHE A 137 -11.54 2.22 -2.31
C PHE A 137 -10.86 3.54 -1.94
N LEU A 138 -9.82 3.48 -1.12
CA LEU A 138 -9.09 4.66 -0.65
C LEU A 138 -8.49 5.45 -1.81
N ARG A 139 -7.90 4.77 -2.80
CA ARG A 139 -7.37 5.42 -3.99
C ARG A 139 -8.43 6.27 -4.69
N SER A 140 -9.62 5.72 -4.89
CA SER A 140 -10.71 6.41 -5.58
C SER A 140 -11.31 7.52 -4.72
N LEU A 141 -11.48 7.27 -3.40
CA LEU A 141 -12.00 8.26 -2.45
C LEU A 141 -11.09 9.49 -2.34
N LEU A 142 -9.77 9.28 -2.32
CA LEU A 142 -8.79 10.33 -2.01
C LEU A 142 -8.31 11.10 -3.24
N GLN A 143 -8.41 10.53 -4.45
CA GLN A 143 -7.85 11.13 -5.66
C GLN A 143 -8.37 12.55 -5.95
N SER A 144 -9.62 12.85 -5.60
CA SER A 144 -10.20 14.18 -5.76
C SER A 144 -9.92 15.14 -4.58
N ARG A 145 -9.34 14.64 -3.49
CA ARG A 145 -9.14 15.37 -2.23
C ARG A 145 -7.70 15.84 -2.01
N VAL A 146 -6.76 15.32 -2.78
CA VAL A 146 -5.33 15.66 -2.70
C VAL A 146 -4.78 15.97 -4.09
N PRO A 147 -3.81 16.89 -4.20
CA PRO A 147 -3.21 17.27 -5.49
C PRO A 147 -2.28 16.19 -6.06
N GLU A 148 -1.66 15.37 -5.19
CA GLU A 148 -0.77 14.29 -5.62
C GLU A 148 -1.55 13.09 -6.13
N ARG A 149 -0.89 12.29 -7.00
CA ARG A 149 -1.47 11.07 -7.52
C ARG A 149 -1.55 9.98 -6.44
N VAL A 150 -2.76 9.55 -6.11
CA VAL A 150 -2.99 8.43 -5.20
C VAL A 150 -2.93 7.09 -5.94
N ASN A 151 -2.22 6.13 -5.38
CA ASN A 151 -2.05 4.78 -5.90
C ASN A 151 -2.14 3.73 -4.77
N TYR A 152 -2.01 2.45 -5.10
CA TYR A 152 -2.11 1.36 -4.10
C TYR A 152 -1.03 1.37 -3.01
N ILE A 153 0.11 2.08 -3.24
CA ILE A 153 1.20 2.13 -2.26
C ILE A 153 0.96 3.25 -1.25
N ASN A 154 0.58 4.44 -1.73
CA ASN A 154 0.50 5.63 -0.90
C ASN A 154 -0.91 5.88 -0.32
N ALA A 155 -1.95 5.19 -0.79
CA ALA A 155 -3.33 5.45 -0.37
C ALA A 155 -3.54 5.39 1.16
N ASP A 156 -2.95 4.39 1.84
CA ASP A 156 -3.05 4.25 3.29
C ASP A 156 -2.25 5.35 4.04
N ALA A 157 -1.08 5.72 3.52
CA ALA A 157 -0.27 6.81 4.08
C ALA A 157 -0.98 8.16 3.92
N VAL A 158 -1.50 8.47 2.74
CA VAL A 158 -2.27 9.69 2.47
C VAL A 158 -3.51 9.79 3.37
N ALA A 159 -4.25 8.68 3.56
CA ALA A 159 -5.38 8.65 4.48
C ALA A 159 -4.96 9.00 5.92
N LYS A 160 -3.84 8.44 6.41
CA LYS A 160 -3.29 8.72 7.73
C LYS A 160 -2.81 10.17 7.88
N GLU A 161 -2.16 10.72 6.87
CA GLU A 161 -1.71 12.13 6.86
C GLU A 161 -2.89 13.09 6.92
N LEU A 162 -4.03 12.73 6.30
CA LEU A 162 -5.29 13.48 6.41
C LEU A 162 -6.03 13.25 7.74
N GLY A 163 -5.47 12.45 8.65
CA GLY A 163 -6.04 12.17 9.97
C GLY A 163 -7.22 11.21 9.96
N MET A 164 -7.36 10.39 8.90
CA MET A 164 -8.46 9.44 8.79
C MET A 164 -8.16 8.14 9.55
N GLU A 165 -9.14 7.64 10.30
CA GLU A 165 -9.13 6.29 10.85
C GLU A 165 -9.66 5.30 9.80
N VAL A 166 -8.83 4.40 9.32
CA VAL A 166 -9.18 3.41 8.28
C VAL A 166 -9.25 2.01 8.88
N SER A 167 -10.34 1.31 8.65
CA SER A 167 -10.51 -0.10 9.00
C SER A 167 -10.98 -0.91 7.80
N ILE A 168 -10.32 -2.04 7.54
CA ILE A 168 -10.65 -2.97 6.46
C ILE A 168 -10.82 -4.34 7.11
N ASN A 169 -12.02 -4.88 7.08
CA ASN A 169 -12.38 -6.10 7.78
C ASN A 169 -12.97 -7.13 6.82
N PHE A 170 -12.77 -8.40 7.17
CA PHE A 170 -13.48 -9.51 6.57
C PHE A 170 -14.44 -10.10 7.61
N SER A 171 -15.64 -10.46 7.18
CA SER A 171 -16.62 -11.14 8.04
C SER A 171 -17.25 -12.31 7.30
N THR A 172 -17.41 -13.40 8.02
CA THR A 172 -18.12 -14.58 7.55
C THR A 172 -19.62 -14.55 7.90
N MET A 173 -20.11 -13.40 8.43
CA MET A 173 -21.55 -13.28 8.73
C MET A 173 -22.37 -13.44 7.45
N ASP A 174 -23.48 -14.15 7.56
CA ASP A 174 -24.42 -14.34 6.46
C ASP A 174 -24.93 -13.00 5.97
N SER A 175 -24.70 -12.72 4.71
CA SER A 175 -25.36 -11.63 3.97
C SER A 175 -26.38 -12.26 3.02
N ASN A 176 -27.35 -11.46 2.58
CA ASN A 176 -28.30 -11.90 1.54
C ASN A 176 -27.64 -12.06 0.16
N TYR A 177 -26.34 -11.80 0.07
CA TYR A 177 -25.55 -11.85 -1.14
C TYR A 177 -24.38 -12.82 -0.96
N SER A 178 -23.99 -13.53 -2.00
CA SER A 178 -22.81 -14.42 -2.02
C SER A 178 -21.50 -13.70 -1.72
N ASN A 179 -21.47 -12.40 -1.96
CA ASN A 179 -20.40 -11.46 -1.61
C ASN A 179 -20.99 -10.06 -1.40
N LEU A 180 -20.38 -9.27 -0.55
CA LEU A 180 -20.80 -7.89 -0.29
C LEU A 180 -19.60 -7.05 0.12
N ILE A 181 -19.49 -5.85 -0.44
CA ILE A 181 -18.61 -4.80 0.07
C ILE A 181 -19.49 -3.70 0.66
N SER A 182 -19.35 -3.49 1.97
CA SER A 182 -20.05 -2.46 2.72
C SER A 182 -19.05 -1.37 3.08
N ALA A 183 -19.20 -0.19 2.52
CA ALA A 183 -18.33 0.96 2.74
C ALA A 183 -19.06 2.03 3.53
N ARG A 184 -18.51 2.37 4.68
CA ARG A 184 -19.03 3.38 5.60
C ARG A 184 -18.00 4.49 5.75
N VAL A 185 -18.40 5.71 5.43
CA VAL A 185 -17.56 6.90 5.54
C VAL A 185 -18.24 7.88 6.48
N SER A 186 -17.49 8.29 7.50
CA SER A 186 -17.96 9.26 8.50
C SER A 186 -17.19 10.57 8.36
N SER A 187 -17.95 11.64 8.11
CA SER A 187 -17.50 13.03 8.12
C SER A 187 -18.30 13.79 9.19
N ASP A 188 -19.17 14.71 8.79
CA ASP A 188 -20.18 15.32 9.64
C ASP A 188 -21.40 14.40 9.79
N GLU A 189 -21.68 13.62 8.76
CA GLU A 189 -22.66 12.55 8.74
C GLU A 189 -21.99 11.23 8.41
N GLU A 190 -22.67 10.13 8.74
CA GLU A 190 -22.24 8.79 8.39
C GLU A 190 -22.99 8.29 7.16
N ILE A 191 -22.25 7.98 6.10
CA ILE A 191 -22.79 7.52 4.83
C ILE A 191 -22.42 6.05 4.63
N LEU A 192 -23.42 5.22 4.40
CA LEU A 192 -23.29 3.80 4.09
C LEU A 192 -23.68 3.58 2.62
N ILE A 193 -22.76 2.96 1.87
CA ILE A 193 -23.03 2.47 0.51
C ILE A 193 -22.52 1.05 0.41
N GLU A 194 -23.32 0.17 -0.18
CA GLU A 194 -23.01 -1.25 -0.32
C GLU A 194 -23.16 -1.70 -1.77
N GLY A 195 -22.30 -2.61 -2.14
CA GLY A 195 -22.31 -3.22 -3.48
C GLY A 195 -21.96 -4.69 -3.44
N SER A 196 -22.39 -5.41 -4.46
CA SER A 196 -22.13 -6.82 -4.67
C SER A 196 -21.68 -7.07 -6.12
N VAL A 197 -20.90 -8.11 -6.32
CA VAL A 197 -20.55 -8.63 -7.64
C VAL A 197 -21.45 -9.83 -7.91
N PHE A 198 -22.21 -9.78 -9.01
CA PHE A 198 -23.13 -10.82 -9.42
C PHE A 198 -22.45 -11.84 -10.34
N ASP A 199 -23.14 -12.93 -10.67
CA ASP A 199 -22.61 -14.05 -11.45
C ASP A 199 -22.07 -13.67 -12.83
N ASP A 200 -22.51 -12.54 -13.38
CA ASP A 200 -22.01 -11.95 -14.63
C ASP A 200 -20.69 -11.18 -14.45
N ASN A 201 -20.08 -11.23 -13.26
CA ASN A 201 -18.90 -10.45 -12.85
C ASN A 201 -19.11 -8.93 -12.92
N LEU A 202 -20.35 -8.46 -12.96
CA LEU A 202 -20.68 -7.04 -12.97
C LEU A 202 -20.90 -6.53 -11.54
N PRO A 203 -20.23 -5.45 -11.16
CA PRO A 203 -20.47 -4.78 -9.89
C PRO A 203 -21.80 -4.03 -9.93
N ARG A 204 -22.60 -4.19 -8.88
CA ARG A 204 -23.87 -3.47 -8.71
C ARG A 204 -23.98 -2.88 -7.32
N LEU A 205 -24.56 -1.70 -7.22
CA LEU A 205 -24.96 -1.11 -5.94
C LEU A 205 -26.20 -1.87 -5.45
N VAL A 206 -26.21 -2.20 -4.16
CA VAL A 206 -27.36 -2.88 -3.52
C VAL A 206 -27.96 -2.08 -2.37
N ASN A 207 -27.23 -1.06 -1.90
CA ASN A 207 -27.74 -0.14 -0.87
C ASN A 207 -27.05 1.22 -1.00
N ILE A 208 -27.84 2.30 -0.96
CA ILE A 208 -27.38 3.69 -0.86
C ILE A 208 -28.20 4.38 0.21
N PHE A 209 -27.56 4.97 1.24
CA PHE A 209 -28.22 5.69 2.34
C PHE A 209 -29.30 4.86 3.08
N GLY A 210 -29.15 3.54 3.12
CA GLY A 210 -30.16 2.65 3.70
C GLY A 210 -31.28 2.22 2.76
N TYR A 211 -31.36 2.79 1.56
CA TYR A 211 -32.30 2.36 0.52
C TYR A 211 -31.73 1.17 -0.24
N LYS A 212 -32.42 0.04 -0.14
CA LYS A 212 -32.07 -1.17 -0.91
C LYS A 212 -32.42 -0.96 -2.38
N MET A 213 -31.53 -1.42 -3.26
CA MET A 213 -31.70 -1.40 -4.71
C MET A 213 -31.98 -2.82 -5.19
N GLU A 214 -32.99 -2.98 -6.04
CA GLU A 214 -33.36 -4.24 -6.70
C GLU A 214 -32.61 -4.42 -8.03
#